data_a83670188f265079665e3770948294c1
#
_entry.id   a83670188f265079665e3770948294c1
#
_cell.length_a   1.000
_cell.length_b   1.000
_cell.length_c   1.000
_cell.angle_alpha   90.00
_cell.angle_beta   90.00
_cell.angle_gamma   90.00
#
_symmetry.space_group_name_H-M   'P 1'
#
loop_
_entity.id
_entity.type
_entity.pdbx_description
1 polymer ?
#
loop_
_entity_poly.entity_id
_entity_poly.type
_entity_poly.pdbx_seq_one_letter_code
_entity_poly.pdbx_strand_id
1 'polypeptide(L)'
;MGFTGKRLLTGLMLATAFAWWPVPAQSPFHFSVSAEASATSDAGSLKDEGALDRVIDEKCPGAMERQRQRRIANWMPAVGEPTRPALRRELLLMRDRDQELRAAAMAGGDSTANAAVMHIDAANLQRLKHIVAQDGFPNRSMVGDDGVAAAWVLTQHADSDPVFQSRVLKILAARVRHHAFDPVEVAMLTDRVLIHQGKPQLYGTQFGNDGSGLRPGKMEDPAHVDRRRASVGLGPLAEYSCVIRAVYGTSSTE
;
A
#
# COMPACT_ATOMS: atom_id res chain seq x y z
N MET A 1 -35.07 -17.57 -17.27
CA MET A 1 -34.98 -16.37 -16.41
C MET A 1 -33.56 -16.32 -15.89
N GLY A 2 -32.71 -15.49 -16.52
CA GLY A 2 -31.27 -15.46 -16.28
C GLY A 2 -30.95 -14.51 -15.15
N PHE A 3 -30.25 -15.01 -14.16
CA PHE A 3 -29.57 -14.18 -13.15
C PHE A 3 -28.23 -13.72 -13.71
N THR A 4 -28.16 -12.49 -14.22
CA THR A 4 -26.92 -11.79 -14.46
C THR A 4 -26.41 -11.27 -13.13
N GLY A 5 -25.60 -12.09 -12.45
CA GLY A 5 -24.82 -11.69 -11.27
C GLY A 5 -23.80 -10.65 -11.67
N LYS A 6 -23.97 -9.41 -11.21
CA LYS A 6 -23.03 -8.31 -11.35
C LYS A 6 -21.71 -8.69 -10.69
N ARG A 7 -20.68 -8.91 -11.51
CA ARG A 7 -19.27 -8.92 -11.09
C ARG A 7 -18.84 -7.47 -10.84
N LEU A 8 -19.08 -6.98 -9.65
CA LEU A 8 -18.55 -5.71 -9.15
C LEU A 8 -17.77 -6.01 -7.86
N LEU A 9 -16.55 -5.51 -7.75
CA LEU A 9 -15.69 -5.47 -6.54
C LEU A 9 -14.44 -6.35 -6.51
N THR A 10 -13.72 -6.56 -7.59
CA THR A 10 -12.40 -7.20 -7.53
C THR A 10 -11.22 -6.33 -8.00
N GLY A 11 -11.46 -5.19 -8.64
CA GLY A 11 -10.40 -4.29 -9.13
C GLY A 11 -9.83 -3.33 -8.08
N LEU A 12 -10.62 -2.93 -7.08
CA LEU A 12 -10.29 -1.80 -6.20
C LEU A 12 -9.21 -2.09 -5.15
N MET A 13 -8.94 -3.35 -4.82
CA MET A 13 -7.99 -3.72 -3.77
C MET A 13 -6.51 -3.77 -4.21
N LEU A 14 -6.23 -3.76 -5.50
CA LEU A 14 -4.86 -3.88 -6.02
C LEU A 14 -4.13 -2.54 -6.12
N ALA A 15 -4.84 -1.48 -6.49
CA ALA A 15 -4.26 -0.13 -6.55
C ALA A 15 -3.82 0.39 -5.18
N THR A 16 -4.48 -0.05 -4.10
CA THR A 16 -4.16 0.40 -2.73
C THR A 16 -2.95 -0.28 -2.12
N ALA A 17 -2.56 -1.48 -2.59
CA ALA A 17 -1.40 -2.21 -2.06
C ALA A 17 -0.06 -1.65 -2.56
N PHE A 18 -0.06 -0.84 -3.63
CA PHE A 18 1.14 -0.37 -4.32
C PHE A 18 1.43 1.12 -4.17
N ALA A 19 0.64 1.86 -3.40
CA ALA A 19 0.89 3.28 -3.18
C ALA A 19 2.09 3.51 -2.25
N TRP A 20 3.26 3.27 -2.79
CA TRP A 20 4.54 3.40 -2.11
C TRP A 20 5.37 4.51 -2.72
N TRP A 21 5.36 5.68 -2.09
CA TRP A 21 6.40 6.68 -2.27
C TRP A 21 7.11 6.87 -0.92
N PRO A 22 8.43 6.68 -0.84
CA PRO A 22 9.17 7.15 0.31
C PRO A 22 9.16 8.68 0.27
N VAL A 23 8.35 9.32 1.10
CA VAL A 23 8.61 10.72 1.46
C VAL A 23 9.93 10.70 2.22
N PRO A 24 10.93 11.53 1.85
CA PRO A 24 12.14 11.65 2.65
C PRO A 24 11.78 12.24 4.01
N ALA A 25 11.52 11.38 4.99
CA ALA A 25 11.71 11.78 6.38
C ALA A 25 13.19 12.14 6.51
N GLN A 26 13.51 13.10 7.35
CA GLN A 26 14.89 13.46 7.71
C GLN A 26 15.57 12.25 8.39
N SER A 27 15.97 11.30 7.58
CA SER A 27 16.78 10.16 7.91
C SER A 27 18.11 10.34 7.17
N PRO A 28 19.28 9.94 7.72
CA PRO A 28 20.58 10.22 7.12
C PRO A 28 20.85 9.50 5.80
N PHE A 29 19.85 8.93 5.17
CA PHE A 29 19.90 8.44 3.81
C PHE A 29 19.42 9.54 2.86
N HIS A 30 20.36 10.38 2.42
CA HIS A 30 20.14 11.35 1.35
C HIS A 30 19.86 10.59 0.04
N PHE A 31 18.60 10.55 -0.38
CA PHE A 31 18.26 10.22 -1.75
C PHE A 31 18.35 11.51 -2.60
N SER A 32 19.49 11.70 -3.23
CA SER A 32 19.60 12.67 -4.32
C SER A 32 18.98 12.03 -5.56
N VAL A 33 17.76 12.39 -5.89
CA VAL A 33 17.19 12.15 -7.21
C VAL A 33 17.71 13.25 -8.12
N SER A 34 18.75 12.97 -8.90
CA SER A 34 19.11 13.81 -10.04
C SER A 34 18.00 13.68 -11.07
N ALA A 35 17.22 14.75 -11.24
CA ALA A 35 16.22 14.88 -12.28
C ALA A 35 16.90 15.18 -13.61
N GLU A 36 17.25 14.18 -14.36
CA GLU A 36 17.46 14.26 -15.81
C GLU A 36 17.06 12.93 -16.44
N ALA A 37 15.80 12.78 -16.75
CA ALA A 37 15.32 11.83 -17.74
C ALA A 37 14.22 12.52 -18.55
N SER A 38 14.54 12.85 -19.81
CA SER A 38 13.57 13.27 -20.82
C SER A 38 12.40 12.28 -20.87
N ALA A 39 11.26 12.71 -20.38
CA ALA A 39 10.02 11.97 -20.51
C ALA A 39 9.58 12.02 -21.97
N THR A 40 9.76 10.93 -22.70
CA THR A 40 8.96 10.67 -23.89
C THR A 40 7.52 10.41 -23.46
N SER A 41 6.61 11.10 -24.12
CA SER A 41 5.20 11.30 -23.83
C SER A 41 4.34 10.05 -24.00
N ASP A 42 4.44 9.07 -23.08
CA ASP A 42 3.49 7.96 -23.00
C ASP A 42 2.99 7.70 -21.58
N ALA A 43 3.12 8.69 -20.69
CA ALA A 43 2.44 8.71 -19.39
C ALA A 43 0.95 9.09 -19.57
N GLY A 44 0.29 8.42 -20.51
CA GLY A 44 -1.16 8.48 -20.69
C GLY A 44 -1.84 7.82 -19.52
N SER A 45 -2.36 8.65 -18.66
CA SER A 45 -3.49 8.36 -17.76
C SER A 45 -3.53 6.93 -17.16
N LEU A 46 -2.95 6.75 -15.98
CA LEU A 46 -3.21 5.60 -15.07
C LEU A 46 -4.69 5.52 -14.60
N LYS A 47 -5.62 6.01 -15.40
CA LYS A 47 -7.07 5.85 -15.22
C LYS A 47 -7.58 4.49 -15.66
N ASP A 48 -6.75 3.68 -16.31
CA ASP A 48 -7.08 2.31 -16.70
C ASP A 48 -6.38 1.32 -15.76
N GLU A 49 -7.10 0.88 -14.70
CA GLU A 49 -6.62 -0.17 -13.79
C GLU A 49 -6.17 -1.44 -14.54
N GLY A 50 -6.81 -1.73 -15.69
CA GLY A 50 -6.43 -2.82 -16.56
C GLY A 50 -5.09 -2.62 -17.28
N ALA A 51 -4.60 -1.38 -17.46
CA ALA A 51 -3.30 -1.14 -18.07
C ALA A 51 -2.16 -1.54 -17.14
N LEU A 52 -2.27 -1.21 -15.86
CA LEU A 52 -1.28 -1.61 -14.85
C LEU A 52 -1.23 -3.13 -14.68
N ASP A 53 -2.37 -3.79 -14.61
CA ASP A 53 -2.45 -5.25 -14.51
C ASP A 53 -1.80 -5.92 -15.74
N ARG A 54 -2.00 -5.38 -16.95
CA ARG A 54 -1.34 -5.88 -18.16
C ARG A 54 0.18 -5.75 -18.10
N VAL A 55 0.70 -4.59 -17.66
CA VAL A 55 2.15 -4.37 -17.52
C VAL A 55 2.76 -5.33 -16.50
N ILE A 56 2.06 -5.54 -15.38
CA ILE A 56 2.53 -6.48 -14.36
C ILE A 56 2.49 -7.92 -14.90
N ASP A 57 1.42 -8.32 -15.57
CA ASP A 57 1.28 -9.70 -16.07
C ASP A 57 2.27 -10.01 -17.20
N GLU A 58 2.60 -9.02 -18.05
CA GLU A 58 3.64 -9.15 -19.06
C GLU A 58 5.03 -9.38 -18.45
N LYS A 59 5.40 -8.60 -17.43
CA LYS A 59 6.72 -8.68 -16.80
C LYS A 59 6.84 -9.77 -15.72
N CYS A 60 5.74 -10.07 -15.03
CA CYS A 60 5.67 -10.99 -13.91
C CYS A 60 4.46 -11.94 -14.04
N PRO A 61 4.46 -12.86 -15.03
CA PRO A 61 3.29 -13.64 -15.43
C PRO A 61 2.60 -14.33 -14.26
N GLY A 62 1.30 -14.10 -14.09
CA GLY A 62 0.44 -14.72 -13.09
C GLY A 62 0.72 -14.31 -11.64
N ALA A 63 1.64 -13.36 -11.38
CA ALA A 63 1.99 -12.94 -10.02
C ALA A 63 0.78 -12.36 -9.26
N MET A 64 -0.01 -11.54 -9.95
CA MET A 64 -1.19 -10.90 -9.37
C MET A 64 -2.29 -11.91 -9.07
N GLU A 65 -2.51 -12.88 -9.96
CA GLU A 65 -3.49 -13.95 -9.74
C GLU A 65 -3.10 -14.83 -8.54
N ARG A 66 -1.83 -15.24 -8.45
CA ARG A 66 -1.35 -16.00 -7.29
C ARG A 66 -1.50 -15.22 -5.98
N GLN A 67 -1.21 -13.92 -6.00
CA GLN A 67 -1.38 -13.06 -4.81
C GLN A 67 -2.85 -12.93 -4.43
N ARG A 68 -3.74 -12.77 -5.40
CA ARG A 68 -5.20 -12.73 -5.18
C ARG A 68 -5.71 -14.03 -4.58
N GLN A 69 -5.28 -15.18 -5.11
CA GLN A 69 -5.67 -16.49 -4.57
C GLN A 69 -5.21 -16.69 -3.12
N ARG A 70 -3.99 -16.25 -2.76
CA ARG A 70 -3.50 -16.31 -1.38
C ARG A 70 -4.33 -15.42 -0.45
N ARG A 71 -4.77 -14.26 -0.92
CA ARG A 71 -5.63 -13.35 -0.12
C ARG A 71 -7.03 -13.91 0.07
N ILE A 72 -7.65 -14.44 -0.98
CA ILE A 72 -9.00 -15.03 -0.89
C ILE A 72 -9.05 -16.18 0.13
N ALA A 73 -8.00 -16.98 0.22
CA ALA A 73 -7.92 -18.10 1.16
C ALA A 73 -8.01 -17.64 2.65
N ASN A 74 -7.67 -16.39 2.93
CA ASN A 74 -7.65 -15.82 4.29
C ASN A 74 -8.78 -14.82 4.57
N TRP A 75 -9.68 -14.61 3.60
CA TRP A 75 -10.64 -13.53 3.62
C TRP A 75 -12.06 -13.99 3.94
N MET A 76 -12.65 -13.44 4.99
CA MET A 76 -14.07 -13.56 5.29
C MET A 76 -14.83 -12.38 4.70
N PRO A 77 -15.82 -12.57 3.82
CA PRO A 77 -16.58 -11.47 3.25
C PRO A 77 -17.31 -10.67 4.34
N ALA A 78 -17.44 -9.36 4.13
CA ALA A 78 -18.26 -8.51 4.99
C ALA A 78 -19.74 -8.95 4.89
N VAL A 79 -20.40 -8.99 6.03
CA VAL A 79 -21.83 -9.33 6.12
C VAL A 79 -22.63 -8.05 6.42
N GLY A 80 -23.52 -7.68 5.51
CA GLY A 80 -24.46 -6.58 5.69
C GLY A 80 -23.94 -5.20 5.25
N GLU A 81 -24.80 -4.21 5.37
CA GLU A 81 -24.49 -2.82 5.03
C GLU A 81 -23.69 -2.14 6.14
N PRO A 82 -22.75 -1.24 5.78
CA PRO A 82 -21.97 -0.49 6.76
C PRO A 82 -22.83 0.35 7.69
N THR A 83 -22.62 0.23 8.98
CA THR A 83 -23.37 0.99 10.02
C THR A 83 -22.98 2.48 10.09
N ARG A 84 -21.83 2.87 9.51
CA ARG A 84 -21.31 4.23 9.46
C ARG A 84 -21.03 4.66 8.00
N PRO A 85 -22.06 4.76 7.15
CA PRO A 85 -21.88 5.03 5.72
C PRO A 85 -21.29 6.42 5.43
N ALA A 86 -21.49 7.40 6.31
CA ALA A 86 -20.87 8.72 6.19
C ALA A 86 -19.34 8.63 6.41
N LEU A 87 -18.90 7.91 7.44
CA LEU A 87 -17.48 7.68 7.71
C LEU A 87 -16.81 6.87 6.58
N ARG A 88 -17.50 5.87 6.04
CA ARG A 88 -17.03 5.13 4.85
C ARG A 88 -16.76 6.07 3.68
N ARG A 89 -17.74 6.92 3.31
CA ARG A 89 -17.57 7.89 2.23
C ARG A 89 -16.41 8.84 2.47
N GLU A 90 -16.26 9.34 3.70
CA GLU A 90 -15.16 10.20 4.08
C GLU A 90 -13.79 9.53 3.87
N LEU A 91 -13.61 8.30 4.38
CA LEU A 91 -12.36 7.54 4.22
C LEU A 91 -12.02 7.27 2.76
N LEU A 92 -13.02 6.94 1.94
CA LEU A 92 -12.83 6.74 0.51
C LEU A 92 -12.37 8.03 -0.18
N LEU A 93 -13.00 9.16 0.10
CA LEU A 93 -12.59 10.47 -0.47
C LEU A 93 -11.17 10.87 -0.03
N MET A 94 -10.82 10.64 1.24
CA MET A 94 -9.46 10.90 1.75
C MET A 94 -8.44 10.05 0.99
N ARG A 95 -8.68 8.76 0.82
CA ARG A 95 -7.83 7.84 0.06
C ARG A 95 -7.71 8.28 -1.41
N ASP A 96 -8.83 8.56 -2.06
CA ASP A 96 -8.86 8.90 -3.48
C ASP A 96 -8.03 10.17 -3.75
N ARG A 97 -8.17 11.18 -2.88
CA ARG A 97 -7.36 12.39 -2.98
C ARG A 97 -5.88 12.15 -2.71
N ASP A 98 -5.56 11.34 -1.73
CA ASP A 98 -4.19 10.90 -1.43
C ASP A 98 -3.54 10.20 -2.65
N GLN A 99 -4.25 9.24 -3.24
CA GLN A 99 -3.77 8.48 -4.39
C GLN A 99 -3.63 9.35 -5.66
N GLU A 100 -4.55 10.28 -5.89
CA GLU A 100 -4.47 11.24 -7.01
C GLU A 100 -3.20 12.10 -6.92
N LEU A 101 -2.91 12.65 -5.74
CA LEU A 101 -1.72 13.49 -5.53
C LEU A 101 -0.42 12.68 -5.68
N ARG A 102 -0.38 11.45 -5.20
CA ARG A 102 0.78 10.56 -5.37
C ARG A 102 1.00 10.18 -6.83
N ALA A 103 -0.07 9.87 -7.56
CA ALA A 103 0.02 9.58 -9.00
C ALA A 103 0.57 10.79 -9.76
N ALA A 104 0.14 11.99 -9.45
CA ALA A 104 0.67 13.23 -10.05
C ALA A 104 2.15 13.45 -9.71
N ALA A 105 2.56 13.19 -8.47
CA ALA A 105 3.96 13.30 -8.06
C ALA A 105 4.84 12.25 -8.77
N MET A 106 4.34 11.04 -8.96
CA MET A 106 5.06 9.96 -9.67
C MET A 106 5.19 10.21 -11.18
N ALA A 107 4.22 10.90 -11.80
CA ALA A 107 4.23 11.22 -13.23
C ALA A 107 5.23 12.32 -13.62
N GLY A 108 6.26 12.56 -12.81
CA GLY A 108 7.26 13.61 -13.04
C GLY A 108 6.94 14.91 -12.29
N GLY A 109 6.23 14.81 -11.17
CA GLY A 109 5.90 15.95 -10.31
C GLY A 109 7.15 16.63 -9.77
N ASP A 110 7.08 17.96 -9.72
CA ASP A 110 8.10 18.81 -9.15
C ASP A 110 8.01 18.89 -7.60
N SER A 111 8.78 19.83 -7.02
CA SER A 111 8.73 20.09 -5.57
C SER A 111 7.33 20.46 -5.06
N THR A 112 6.49 21.05 -5.91
CA THR A 112 5.11 21.45 -5.57
C THR A 112 4.22 20.21 -5.41
N ALA A 113 4.34 19.24 -6.30
CA ALA A 113 3.60 17.97 -6.22
C ALA A 113 3.99 17.20 -4.96
N ASN A 114 5.29 17.12 -4.64
CA ASN A 114 5.76 16.51 -3.40
C ASN A 114 5.27 17.23 -2.15
N ALA A 115 5.26 18.57 -2.16
CA ALA A 115 4.70 19.36 -1.06
C ALA A 115 3.19 19.13 -0.88
N ALA A 116 2.44 18.95 -1.97
CA ALA A 116 1.01 18.61 -1.91
C ALA A 116 0.78 17.24 -1.26
N VAL A 117 1.62 16.25 -1.57
CA VAL A 117 1.58 14.93 -0.92
C VAL A 117 1.85 15.06 0.59
N MET A 118 2.89 15.78 0.98
CA MET A 118 3.18 16.01 2.41
C MET A 118 2.04 16.70 3.15
N HIS A 119 1.40 17.69 2.51
CA HIS A 119 0.28 18.42 3.08
C HIS A 119 -0.95 17.51 3.29
N ILE A 120 -1.29 16.67 2.29
CA ILE A 120 -2.44 15.76 2.43
C ILE A 120 -2.17 14.67 3.45
N ASP A 121 -0.92 14.16 3.54
CA ASP A 121 -0.53 13.18 4.56
C ASP A 121 -0.73 13.74 5.98
N ALA A 122 -0.31 14.99 6.21
CA ALA A 122 -0.49 15.65 7.49
C ALA A 122 -1.98 15.85 7.85
N ALA A 123 -2.80 16.28 6.89
CA ALA A 123 -4.25 16.44 7.09
C ALA A 123 -4.93 15.09 7.37
N ASN A 124 -4.61 14.07 6.59
CA ASN A 124 -5.14 12.72 6.74
C ASN A 124 -4.75 12.11 8.09
N LEU A 125 -3.50 12.28 8.51
CA LEU A 125 -3.03 11.81 9.82
C LEU A 125 -3.84 12.42 10.96
N GLN A 126 -4.06 13.75 10.95
CA GLN A 126 -4.85 14.40 12.00
C GLN A 126 -6.27 13.83 12.05
N ARG A 127 -6.90 13.65 10.88
CA ARG A 127 -8.25 13.10 10.81
C ARG A 127 -8.31 11.64 11.26
N LEU A 128 -7.34 10.81 10.85
CA LEU A 128 -7.25 9.41 11.31
C LEU A 128 -7.05 9.30 12.81
N LYS A 129 -6.19 10.14 13.40
CA LYS A 129 -5.99 10.17 14.87
C LYS A 129 -7.30 10.45 15.59
N HIS A 130 -8.10 11.38 15.07
CA HIS A 130 -9.40 11.70 15.63
C HIS A 130 -10.38 10.53 15.51
N ILE A 131 -10.49 9.90 14.33
CA ILE A 131 -11.33 8.72 14.12
C ILE A 131 -10.93 7.59 15.07
N VAL A 132 -9.62 7.27 15.15
CA VAL A 132 -9.13 6.19 16.01
C VAL A 132 -9.32 6.48 17.50
N ALA A 133 -9.26 7.74 17.89
CA ALA A 133 -9.50 8.14 19.28
C ALA A 133 -10.97 8.02 19.69
N GLN A 134 -11.89 8.34 18.80
CA GLN A 134 -13.34 8.31 19.07
C GLN A 134 -13.95 6.91 18.92
N ASP A 135 -13.62 6.22 17.83
CA ASP A 135 -14.33 5.03 17.38
C ASP A 135 -13.43 3.77 17.40
N GLY A 136 -12.15 3.91 17.71
CA GLY A 136 -11.14 2.91 17.43
C GLY A 136 -10.79 2.87 15.96
N PHE A 137 -9.87 1.97 15.57
CA PHE A 137 -9.59 1.77 14.14
C PHE A 137 -10.82 1.21 13.43
N PRO A 138 -11.24 1.77 12.28
CA PRO A 138 -12.43 1.33 11.56
C PRO A 138 -12.45 -0.18 11.32
N ASN A 139 -13.64 -0.78 11.33
CA ASN A 139 -13.84 -2.20 11.05
C ASN A 139 -14.89 -2.38 9.95
N ARG A 140 -15.01 -3.61 9.46
CA ARG A 140 -15.87 -3.97 8.34
C ARG A 140 -17.35 -3.67 8.57
N SER A 141 -17.84 -3.91 9.78
CA SER A 141 -19.26 -3.62 10.11
C SER A 141 -19.54 -2.12 10.15
N MET A 142 -18.53 -1.30 10.42
CA MET A 142 -18.68 0.15 10.43
C MET A 142 -18.63 0.75 9.03
N VAL A 143 -17.61 0.40 8.23
CA VAL A 143 -17.25 1.12 7.01
C VAL A 143 -17.13 0.24 5.76
N GLY A 144 -17.43 -1.06 5.85
CA GLY A 144 -17.21 -2.01 4.76
C GLY A 144 -15.72 -2.33 4.53
N ASP A 145 -15.44 -3.25 3.61
CA ASP A 145 -14.07 -3.67 3.30
C ASP A 145 -13.26 -2.55 2.67
N ASP A 146 -13.85 -1.80 1.76
CA ASP A 146 -13.21 -0.67 1.07
C ASP A 146 -12.89 0.51 2.01
N GLY A 147 -13.77 0.80 2.97
CA GLY A 147 -13.52 1.81 4.00
C GLY A 147 -12.39 1.41 4.95
N VAL A 148 -12.30 0.11 5.31
CA VAL A 148 -11.18 -0.42 6.10
C VAL A 148 -9.87 -0.34 5.33
N ALA A 149 -9.87 -0.73 4.05
CA ALA A 149 -8.71 -0.64 3.18
C ALA A 149 -8.25 0.82 3.01
N ALA A 150 -9.18 1.77 2.86
CA ALA A 150 -8.88 3.20 2.82
C ALA A 150 -8.19 3.67 4.11
N ALA A 151 -8.74 3.34 5.28
CA ALA A 151 -8.14 3.71 6.57
C ALA A 151 -6.73 3.11 6.75
N TRP A 152 -6.51 1.87 6.25
CA TRP A 152 -5.22 1.22 6.28
C TRP A 152 -4.19 1.92 5.38
N VAL A 153 -4.54 2.25 4.12
CA VAL A 153 -3.66 2.99 3.20
C VAL A 153 -3.24 4.32 3.81
N LEU A 154 -4.19 5.09 4.33
CA LEU A 154 -3.91 6.37 4.98
C LEU A 154 -3.01 6.21 6.23
N THR A 155 -3.12 5.08 6.94
CA THR A 155 -2.20 4.75 8.04
C THR A 155 -0.80 4.44 7.54
N GLN A 156 -0.65 3.77 6.39
CA GLN A 156 0.66 3.54 5.76
C GLN A 156 1.36 4.86 5.43
N HIS A 157 0.61 5.89 5.06
CA HIS A 157 1.13 7.21 4.70
C HIS A 157 1.31 8.17 5.89
N ALA A 158 1.01 7.73 7.11
CA ALA A 158 1.18 8.50 8.34
C ALA A 158 2.64 8.51 8.84
N ASP A 159 3.61 8.63 7.95
CA ASP A 159 5.06 8.48 8.23
C ASP A 159 5.59 9.56 9.18
N SER A 160 4.93 10.70 9.26
CA SER A 160 5.28 11.77 10.19
C SER A 160 4.95 11.45 11.66
N ASP A 161 4.20 10.36 11.93
CA ASP A 161 3.91 9.90 13.30
C ASP A 161 4.08 8.36 13.43
N PRO A 162 5.32 7.87 13.54
CA PRO A 162 5.60 6.44 13.72
C PRO A 162 5.02 5.86 15.01
N VAL A 163 4.74 6.70 16.02
CA VAL A 163 4.10 6.27 17.26
C VAL A 163 2.63 5.92 17.00
N PHE A 164 1.94 6.74 16.21
CA PHE A 164 0.58 6.44 15.77
C PHE A 164 0.53 5.17 14.92
N GLN A 165 1.43 5.00 13.94
CA GLN A 165 1.53 3.77 13.14
C GLN A 165 1.76 2.53 14.02
N SER A 166 2.67 2.62 15.01
CA SER A 166 2.93 1.53 15.96
C SER A 166 1.72 1.19 16.82
N ARG A 167 0.93 2.19 17.21
CA ARG A 167 -0.31 2.00 17.95
C ARG A 167 -1.36 1.28 17.11
N VAL A 168 -1.56 1.72 15.86
CA VAL A 168 -2.50 1.08 14.92
C VAL A 168 -2.05 -0.35 14.64
N LEU A 169 -0.76 -0.58 14.40
CA LEU A 169 -0.20 -1.92 14.18
C LEU A 169 -0.59 -2.89 15.30
N LYS A 170 -0.49 -2.48 16.57
CA LYS A 170 -0.90 -3.32 17.72
C LYS A 170 -2.38 -3.68 17.68
N ILE A 171 -3.24 -2.73 17.30
CA ILE A 171 -4.68 -2.96 17.16
C ILE A 171 -4.94 -3.98 16.04
N LEU A 172 -4.32 -3.81 14.87
CA LEU A 172 -4.54 -4.67 13.71
C LEU A 172 -3.96 -6.07 13.92
N ALA A 173 -2.79 -6.19 14.51
CA ALA A 173 -2.19 -7.49 14.87
C ALA A 173 -3.08 -8.30 15.83
N ALA A 174 -3.77 -7.63 16.75
CA ALA A 174 -4.76 -8.27 17.60
C ALA A 174 -5.97 -8.80 16.79
N ARG A 175 -6.42 -8.03 15.78
CA ARG A 175 -7.54 -8.43 14.91
C ARG A 175 -7.22 -9.62 14.01
N VAL A 176 -5.97 -9.75 13.54
CA VAL A 176 -5.54 -10.91 12.75
C VAL A 176 -5.76 -12.22 13.50
N ARG A 177 -5.48 -12.25 14.81
CA ARG A 177 -5.70 -13.46 15.64
C ARG A 177 -7.16 -13.91 15.70
N HIS A 178 -8.09 -13.03 15.37
CA HIS A 178 -9.54 -13.29 15.32
C HIS A 178 -10.08 -13.30 13.89
N HIS A 179 -9.22 -13.41 12.86
CA HIS A 179 -9.58 -13.35 11.45
C HIS A 179 -10.37 -12.09 11.05
N ALA A 180 -10.21 -11.01 11.80
CA ALA A 180 -10.93 -9.75 11.61
C ALA A 180 -10.09 -8.69 10.86
N PHE A 181 -8.89 -9.06 10.40
CA PHE A 181 -8.03 -8.21 9.57
C PHE A 181 -7.07 -9.07 8.73
N ASP A 182 -6.63 -8.53 7.57
CA ASP A 182 -5.75 -9.23 6.65
C ASP A 182 -4.31 -9.29 7.21
N PRO A 183 -3.71 -10.47 7.40
CA PRO A 183 -2.35 -10.61 7.88
C PRO A 183 -1.30 -10.02 6.91
N VAL A 184 -1.58 -9.98 5.60
CA VAL A 184 -0.72 -9.33 4.59
C VAL A 184 -0.56 -7.84 4.90
N GLU A 185 -1.66 -7.16 5.18
CA GLU A 185 -1.68 -5.74 5.50
C GLU A 185 -0.95 -5.42 6.81
N VAL A 186 -1.07 -6.33 7.79
CA VAL A 186 -0.31 -6.22 9.06
C VAL A 186 1.18 -6.42 8.82
N ALA A 187 1.57 -7.37 7.98
CA ALA A 187 2.99 -7.59 7.64
C ALA A 187 3.61 -6.37 6.97
N MET A 188 2.89 -5.72 6.04
CA MET A 188 3.35 -4.49 5.38
C MET A 188 3.53 -3.33 6.37
N LEU A 189 2.57 -3.12 7.27
CA LEU A 189 2.69 -2.07 8.29
C LEU A 189 3.77 -2.41 9.33
N THR A 190 4.00 -3.70 9.61
CA THR A 190 5.09 -4.15 10.48
C THR A 190 6.43 -3.72 9.95
N ASP A 191 6.73 -4.01 8.69
CA ASP A 191 8.00 -3.64 8.08
C ASP A 191 8.20 -2.12 8.07
N ARG A 192 7.15 -1.36 7.76
CA ARG A 192 7.20 0.11 7.78
C ARG A 192 7.54 0.66 9.16
N VAL A 193 6.87 0.17 10.19
CA VAL A 193 7.14 0.55 11.59
C VAL A 193 8.56 0.16 12.00
N LEU A 194 9.05 -1.01 11.59
CA LEU A 194 10.41 -1.44 11.88
C LEU A 194 11.44 -0.51 11.24
N ILE A 195 11.26 -0.12 9.98
CA ILE A 195 12.15 0.83 9.30
C ILE A 195 12.18 2.17 10.03
N HIS A 196 11.04 2.72 10.44
CA HIS A 196 10.99 3.97 11.21
C HIS A 196 11.69 3.86 12.58
N GLN A 197 11.83 2.64 13.10
CA GLN A 197 12.60 2.35 14.32
C GLN A 197 14.08 2.08 14.03
N GLY A 198 14.57 2.21 12.80
CA GLY A 198 15.93 1.87 12.39
C GLY A 198 16.23 0.37 12.42
N LYS A 199 15.20 -0.48 12.43
CA LYS A 199 15.31 -1.95 12.51
C LYS A 199 15.21 -2.59 11.13
N PRO A 200 15.77 -3.78 10.92
CA PRO A 200 15.58 -4.56 9.72
C PRO A 200 14.11 -5.02 9.59
N GLN A 201 13.65 -5.14 8.35
CA GLN A 201 12.33 -5.67 8.00
C GLN A 201 12.24 -7.17 8.29
N LEU A 202 11.02 -7.66 8.54
CA LEU A 202 10.74 -9.08 8.67
C LEU A 202 10.33 -9.75 7.36
N TYR A 203 9.61 -9.02 6.51
CA TYR A 203 8.96 -9.56 5.32
C TYR A 203 9.50 -9.01 4.01
N GLY A 204 10.36 -7.98 4.04
CA GLY A 204 10.93 -7.36 2.85
C GLY A 204 9.88 -6.66 1.98
N THR A 205 8.90 -6.00 2.58
CA THR A 205 7.83 -5.32 1.87
C THR A 205 8.16 -3.88 1.50
N GLN A 206 9.18 -3.30 2.14
CA GLN A 206 9.60 -1.93 1.96
C GLN A 206 10.83 -1.87 1.04
N PHE A 207 10.70 -1.14 -0.08
CA PHE A 207 11.74 -1.01 -1.10
C PHE A 207 12.34 0.39 -1.07
N GLY A 208 13.60 0.49 -1.42
CA GLY A 208 14.31 1.74 -1.66
C GLY A 208 15.09 1.67 -2.96
N ASN A 209 15.52 2.84 -3.46
CA ASN A 209 16.44 2.96 -4.58
C ASN A 209 17.73 3.59 -4.07
N ASP A 210 18.82 2.84 -4.12
CA ASP A 210 20.16 3.27 -3.70
C ASP A 210 21.07 3.66 -4.89
N GLY A 211 20.46 3.90 -6.05
CA GLY A 211 21.18 4.15 -7.31
C GLY A 211 21.46 2.89 -8.12
N SER A 212 21.28 1.69 -7.56
CA SER A 212 21.42 0.40 -8.25
C SER A 212 20.07 -0.24 -8.60
N GLY A 213 18.99 0.52 -8.47
CA GLY A 213 17.61 0.10 -8.73
C GLY A 213 16.81 -0.23 -7.47
N LEU A 214 15.53 -0.56 -7.68
CA LEU A 214 14.60 -0.87 -6.60
C LEU A 214 14.91 -2.22 -5.93
N ARG A 215 15.21 -2.18 -4.64
CA ARG A 215 15.52 -3.35 -3.81
C ARG A 215 14.82 -3.28 -2.47
N PRO A 216 14.47 -4.44 -1.86
CA PRO A 216 14.01 -4.43 -0.48
C PRO A 216 15.10 -3.88 0.44
N GLY A 217 14.72 -3.07 1.40
CA GLY A 217 15.63 -2.57 2.44
C GLY A 217 16.19 -3.71 3.29
N LYS A 218 17.08 -3.39 4.24
CA LYS A 218 17.70 -4.37 5.13
C LYS A 218 16.66 -5.26 5.79
N MET A 219 16.86 -6.58 5.74
CA MET A 219 15.97 -7.58 6.31
C MET A 219 16.65 -8.34 7.45
N GLU A 220 15.84 -8.75 8.43
CA GLU A 220 16.23 -9.74 9.43
C GLU A 220 16.20 -11.12 8.78
N ASP A 221 17.30 -11.88 8.92
CA ASP A 221 17.41 -13.24 8.41
C ASP A 221 16.84 -13.43 6.98
N PRO A 222 17.52 -12.88 5.95
CA PRO A 222 17.04 -12.93 4.56
C PRO A 222 16.85 -14.35 4.03
N ALA A 223 17.63 -15.32 4.52
CA ALA A 223 17.55 -16.71 4.07
C ALA A 223 16.19 -17.37 4.35
N HIS A 224 15.47 -16.90 5.36
CA HIS A 224 14.17 -17.45 5.74
C HIS A 224 13.00 -16.50 5.49
N VAL A 225 13.20 -15.43 4.70
CA VAL A 225 12.17 -14.42 4.43
C VAL A 225 10.92 -15.04 3.78
N ASP A 226 11.09 -15.94 2.81
CA ASP A 226 9.94 -16.54 2.10
C ASP A 226 9.09 -17.44 3.01
N ARG A 227 9.68 -18.09 4.00
CA ARG A 227 8.92 -18.83 5.01
C ARG A 227 8.07 -17.90 5.87
N ARG A 228 8.63 -16.76 6.31
CA ARG A 228 7.87 -15.73 7.04
C ARG A 228 6.77 -15.14 6.19
N ARG A 229 7.05 -14.84 4.93
CA ARG A 229 6.08 -14.32 3.97
C ARG A 229 4.90 -15.28 3.76
N ALA A 230 5.20 -16.56 3.54
CA ALA A 230 4.17 -17.58 3.37
C ALA A 230 3.24 -17.70 4.60
N SER A 231 3.78 -17.56 5.83
CA SER A 231 2.99 -17.64 7.06
C SER A 231 1.93 -16.55 7.22
N VAL A 232 2.05 -15.45 6.46
CA VAL A 232 1.09 -14.33 6.46
C VAL A 232 0.34 -14.19 5.13
N GLY A 233 0.50 -15.12 4.19
CA GLY A 233 -0.17 -15.08 2.88
C GLY A 233 0.52 -14.20 1.84
N LEU A 234 1.74 -13.75 2.08
CA LEU A 234 2.58 -13.08 1.07
C LEU A 234 3.22 -14.11 0.14
N GLY A 235 3.30 -13.78 -1.14
CA GLY A 235 4.07 -14.53 -2.12
C GLY A 235 5.58 -14.43 -1.90
N PRO A 236 6.39 -15.27 -2.58
CA PRO A 236 7.85 -15.19 -2.51
C PRO A 236 8.39 -13.79 -2.75
N LEU A 237 9.49 -13.43 -2.10
CA LEU A 237 10.08 -12.09 -2.23
C LEU A 237 10.49 -11.78 -3.66
N ALA A 238 10.97 -12.78 -4.40
CA ALA A 238 11.35 -12.62 -5.81
C ALA A 238 10.14 -12.22 -6.69
N GLU A 239 8.97 -12.86 -6.47
CA GLU A 239 7.73 -12.51 -7.16
C GLU A 239 7.28 -11.08 -6.82
N TYR A 240 7.28 -10.73 -5.55
CA TYR A 240 6.94 -9.38 -5.10
C TYR A 240 7.91 -8.33 -5.65
N SER A 241 9.22 -8.62 -5.64
CA SER A 241 10.25 -7.74 -6.20
C SER A 241 10.08 -7.53 -7.72
N CYS A 242 9.63 -8.57 -8.45
CA CYS A 242 9.28 -8.44 -9.86
C CYS A 242 8.16 -7.41 -10.04
N VAL A 243 7.07 -7.56 -9.30
CA VAL A 243 5.92 -6.65 -9.36
C VAL A 243 6.30 -5.21 -9.01
N ILE A 244 7.06 -5.00 -7.92
CA ILE A 244 7.51 -3.66 -7.53
C ILE A 244 8.38 -3.02 -8.63
N ARG A 245 9.30 -3.77 -9.23
CA ARG A 245 10.10 -3.25 -10.35
C ARG A 245 9.28 -3.03 -11.62
N ALA A 246 8.26 -3.84 -11.88
CA ALA A 246 7.37 -3.64 -13.01
C ALA A 246 6.57 -2.33 -12.91
N VAL A 247 6.16 -1.98 -11.68
CA VAL A 247 5.33 -0.78 -11.40
C VAL A 247 6.18 0.48 -11.26
N TYR A 248 7.32 0.40 -10.56
CA TYR A 248 8.11 1.56 -10.14
C TYR A 248 9.53 1.59 -10.71
N GLY A 249 9.95 0.53 -11.38
CA GLY A 249 11.26 0.48 -12.01
C GLY A 249 11.29 1.39 -13.24
N THR A 250 12.07 2.45 -13.20
CA THR A 250 12.46 3.15 -14.43
C THR A 250 13.18 2.14 -15.32
N SER A 251 12.77 2.05 -16.58
CA SER A 251 13.52 1.32 -17.57
C SER A 251 14.93 1.93 -17.63
N SER A 252 15.91 1.23 -17.03
CA SER A 252 17.29 1.50 -17.37
C SER A 252 17.39 1.13 -18.86
N THR A 253 17.33 2.13 -19.73
CA THR A 253 17.80 1.96 -21.11
C THR A 253 19.26 1.57 -21.03
N GLU A 254 19.57 0.33 -21.42
CA GLU A 254 20.90 -0.07 -21.85
C GLU A 254 21.37 0.81 -23.01
#